data_dd5e5787a89143c5b867ad0d16ac85c3
#
_entry.id   dd5e5787a89143c5b867ad0d16ac85c3
#
_cell.length_a   1.000
_cell.length_b   1.000
_cell.length_c   1.000
_cell.angle_alpha   90.00
_cell.angle_beta   90.00
_cell.angle_gamma   90.00
#
_symmetry.space_group_name_H-M   'P 1'
#
loop_
_entity.id
_entity.type
_entity.pdbx_description
1 polymer ?
#
loop_
_entity_poly.entity_id
_entity_poly.type
_entity_poly.pdbx_seq_one_letter_code
_entity_poly.pdbx_strand_id
1 'polypeptide(L)'
;SNYHELYKVSDQYVQDRLAQASKDGYVEVAFGLRVRTPLLAQVMWGTGRVPYEAQAEGRTAGNALGQSYGLLNNRAAVAFMKKVWESPYRYDIKPEALVHDAIYIVIRDDLHVVDWANRHLIQEMRWQELPEIQHDTVKLGAALDIFWPDWSNATTLPNDSPKEVIKELCTKVKHEFTKP
;
A
#
# COMPACT_ATOMS: atom_id res chain seq x y z
N SER A 1 -23.11 9.80 -12.97
CA SER A 1 -22.65 10.54 -11.80
C SER A 1 -21.33 11.23 -12.13
N ASN A 2 -21.05 12.38 -11.54
CA ASN A 2 -19.80 13.14 -11.75
C ASN A 2 -18.51 12.32 -11.57
N TYR A 3 -18.57 11.26 -10.77
CA TYR A 3 -17.43 10.36 -10.56
C TYR A 3 -17.00 9.67 -11.88
N HIS A 4 -17.93 9.06 -12.59
CA HIS A 4 -17.63 8.35 -13.85
C HIS A 4 -17.17 9.30 -14.97
N GLU A 5 -17.59 10.56 -14.93
CA GLU A 5 -17.11 11.57 -15.87
C GLU A 5 -15.65 11.98 -15.60
N LEU A 6 -15.26 12.04 -14.32
CA LEU A 6 -13.90 12.37 -13.92
C LEU A 6 -12.91 11.22 -14.15
N TYR A 7 -13.35 9.98 -14.00
CA TYR A 7 -12.50 8.80 -14.04
C TYR A 7 -12.77 7.86 -15.23
N LYS A 8 -13.10 8.42 -16.39
CA LYS A 8 -13.41 7.67 -17.63
C LYS A 8 -12.32 6.67 -18.02
N VAL A 9 -11.04 7.01 -17.84
CA VAL A 9 -9.93 6.13 -18.19
C VAL A 9 -9.89 4.91 -17.27
N SER A 10 -10.14 5.11 -15.97
CA SER A 10 -10.21 4.01 -15.00
C SER A 10 -11.40 3.09 -15.27
N ASP A 11 -12.57 3.66 -15.55
CA ASP A 11 -13.76 2.89 -15.87
C ASP A 11 -13.56 2.06 -17.15
N GLN A 12 -12.99 2.67 -18.19
CA GLN A 12 -12.70 1.98 -19.46
C GLN A 12 -11.70 0.84 -19.23
N TYR A 13 -10.64 1.08 -18.45
CA TYR A 13 -9.66 0.05 -18.09
C TYR A 13 -10.32 -1.17 -17.45
N VAL A 14 -11.22 -0.94 -16.45
CA VAL A 14 -11.95 -2.03 -15.80
C VAL A 14 -12.83 -2.78 -16.79
N GLN A 15 -13.58 -2.08 -17.65
CA GLN A 15 -14.44 -2.71 -18.64
C GLN A 15 -13.64 -3.56 -19.64
N ASP A 16 -12.52 -3.06 -20.14
CA ASP A 16 -11.66 -3.80 -21.06
C ASP A 16 -11.09 -5.07 -20.41
N ARG A 17 -10.70 -4.99 -19.12
CA ARG A 17 -10.22 -6.15 -18.37
C ARG A 17 -11.31 -7.19 -18.12
N LEU A 18 -12.54 -6.76 -17.83
CA LEU A 18 -13.68 -7.67 -17.67
C LEU A 18 -14.11 -8.30 -19.00
N ALA A 19 -14.07 -7.55 -20.09
CA ALA A 19 -14.29 -8.09 -21.43
C ALA A 19 -13.24 -9.14 -21.81
N GLN A 20 -11.99 -8.94 -21.43
CA GLN A 20 -10.94 -9.94 -21.61
C GLN A 20 -11.15 -11.15 -20.69
N ALA A 21 -11.54 -10.93 -19.42
CA ALA A 21 -11.83 -11.99 -18.46
C ALA A 21 -12.99 -12.91 -18.91
N SER A 22 -13.98 -12.37 -19.64
CA SER A 22 -15.04 -13.19 -20.22
C SER A 22 -14.55 -14.17 -21.30
N LYS A 23 -13.40 -13.90 -21.91
CA LYS A 23 -12.76 -14.79 -22.89
C LYS A 23 -11.79 -15.77 -22.21
N ASP A 24 -11.01 -15.30 -21.26
CA ASP A 24 -9.90 -16.04 -20.65
C ASP A 24 -10.33 -16.86 -19.42
N GLY A 25 -11.47 -16.52 -18.80
CA GLY A 25 -11.96 -17.14 -17.56
C GLY A 25 -11.23 -16.67 -16.30
N TYR A 26 -10.43 -15.62 -16.39
CA TYR A 26 -9.76 -14.97 -15.25
C TYR A 26 -9.41 -13.51 -15.57
N VAL A 27 -9.20 -12.73 -14.53
CA VAL A 27 -8.58 -11.41 -14.61
C VAL A 27 -7.18 -11.47 -13.97
N GLU A 28 -6.19 -10.93 -14.66
CA GLU A 28 -4.85 -10.76 -14.09
C GLU A 28 -4.80 -9.46 -13.29
N VAL A 29 -4.32 -9.56 -12.06
CA VAL A 29 -4.20 -8.46 -11.10
C VAL A 29 -2.74 -8.18 -10.79
N ALA A 30 -2.45 -7.31 -9.81
CA ALA A 30 -1.08 -6.94 -9.46
C ALA A 30 -0.17 -8.18 -9.26
N PHE A 31 1.11 -8.04 -9.60
CA PHE A 31 2.14 -9.08 -9.50
C PHE A 31 1.87 -10.34 -10.35
N GLY A 32 1.05 -10.24 -11.40
CA GLY A 32 0.70 -11.36 -12.27
C GLY A 32 -0.21 -12.41 -11.62
N LEU A 33 -0.82 -12.08 -10.49
CA LEU A 33 -1.79 -12.97 -9.84
C LEU A 33 -3.09 -13.00 -10.64
N ARG A 34 -3.81 -14.12 -10.55
CA ARG A 34 -5.04 -14.34 -11.32
C ARG A 34 -6.24 -14.58 -10.40
N VAL A 35 -7.31 -13.85 -10.67
CA VAL A 35 -8.62 -14.06 -10.06
C VAL A 35 -9.51 -14.74 -11.08
N ARG A 36 -9.98 -15.95 -10.78
CA ARG A 36 -10.84 -16.73 -11.69
C ARG A 36 -12.22 -16.08 -11.82
N THR A 37 -12.74 -16.10 -13.05
CA THR A 37 -14.05 -15.54 -13.40
C THR A 37 -14.88 -16.56 -14.20
N PRO A 38 -15.23 -17.71 -13.60
CA PRO A 38 -15.90 -18.80 -14.32
C PRO A 38 -17.31 -18.43 -14.82
N LEU A 39 -18.00 -17.53 -14.16
CA LEU A 39 -19.33 -17.07 -14.59
C LEU A 39 -19.22 -16.06 -15.73
N LEU A 40 -18.27 -15.15 -15.70
CA LEU A 40 -17.98 -14.25 -16.82
C LEU A 40 -17.56 -15.01 -18.07
N ALA A 41 -16.83 -16.11 -17.93
CA ALA A 41 -16.40 -16.94 -19.06
C ALA A 41 -17.57 -17.61 -19.81
N GLN A 42 -18.76 -17.66 -19.22
CA GLN A 42 -19.97 -18.25 -19.80
C GLN A 42 -20.89 -17.22 -20.45
N VAL A 43 -20.55 -15.94 -20.42
CA VAL A 43 -21.40 -14.85 -20.92
C VAL A 43 -20.65 -13.97 -21.91
N MET A 44 -21.41 -13.29 -22.78
CA MET A 44 -20.89 -12.23 -23.64
C MET A 44 -20.98 -10.90 -22.90
N TRP A 45 -19.87 -10.46 -22.34
CA TRP A 45 -19.79 -9.20 -21.60
C TRP A 45 -20.14 -8.00 -22.50
N GLY A 46 -20.93 -7.07 -21.97
CA GLY A 46 -21.31 -5.85 -22.69
C GLY A 46 -22.58 -5.95 -23.53
N THR A 47 -23.27 -7.12 -23.57
CA THR A 47 -24.50 -7.32 -24.37
C THR A 47 -25.77 -6.83 -23.67
N GLY A 48 -25.73 -6.33 -22.47
CA GLY A 48 -26.86 -5.90 -21.65
C GLY A 48 -27.73 -7.04 -21.09
N ARG A 49 -27.39 -8.31 -21.36
CA ARG A 49 -28.11 -9.51 -20.90
C ARG A 49 -27.22 -10.41 -20.04
N VAL A 50 -26.41 -9.79 -19.20
CA VAL A 50 -25.52 -10.54 -18.30
C VAL A 50 -26.31 -10.96 -17.06
N PRO A 51 -26.33 -12.26 -16.68
CA PRO A 51 -26.95 -12.73 -15.44
C PRO A 51 -26.42 -12.01 -14.22
N TYR A 52 -27.25 -11.88 -13.19
CA TYR A 52 -26.89 -11.15 -11.97
C TYR A 52 -25.62 -11.72 -11.29
N GLU A 53 -25.48 -13.04 -11.28
CA GLU A 53 -24.34 -13.73 -10.70
C GLU A 53 -23.04 -13.41 -11.45
N ALA A 54 -23.09 -13.37 -12.78
CA ALA A 54 -21.94 -12.97 -13.59
C ALA A 54 -21.60 -11.47 -13.42
N GLN A 55 -22.62 -10.61 -13.25
CA GLN A 55 -22.39 -9.21 -12.91
C GLN A 55 -21.74 -9.05 -11.53
N ALA A 56 -22.16 -9.85 -10.55
CA ALA A 56 -21.58 -9.86 -9.21
C ALA A 56 -20.10 -10.31 -9.24
N GLU A 57 -19.80 -11.36 -10.00
CA GLU A 57 -18.41 -11.79 -10.23
C GLU A 57 -17.60 -10.70 -10.93
N GLY A 58 -18.18 -10.01 -11.92
CA GLY A 58 -17.54 -8.87 -12.59
C GLY A 58 -17.21 -7.72 -11.64
N ARG A 59 -18.10 -7.38 -10.71
CA ARG A 59 -17.81 -6.37 -9.68
C ARG A 59 -16.68 -6.81 -8.76
N THR A 60 -16.67 -8.06 -8.33
CA THR A 60 -15.59 -8.61 -7.50
C THR A 60 -14.25 -8.58 -8.22
N ALA A 61 -14.22 -9.02 -9.48
CA ALA A 61 -13.03 -9.00 -10.32
C ALA A 61 -12.54 -7.56 -10.59
N GLY A 62 -13.46 -6.64 -10.87
CA GLY A 62 -13.16 -5.23 -11.05
C GLY A 62 -12.54 -4.58 -9.80
N ASN A 63 -13.10 -4.89 -8.63
CA ASN A 63 -12.53 -4.44 -7.36
C ASN A 63 -11.13 -5.03 -7.11
N ALA A 64 -10.93 -6.30 -7.45
CA ALA A 64 -9.64 -6.97 -7.29
C ALA A 64 -8.52 -6.31 -8.13
N LEU A 65 -8.83 -5.73 -9.29
CA LEU A 65 -7.86 -4.99 -10.10
C LEU A 65 -7.18 -3.85 -9.32
N GLY A 66 -7.97 -3.03 -8.61
CA GLY A 66 -7.44 -1.93 -7.81
C GLY A 66 -6.89 -2.39 -6.46
N GLN A 67 -7.65 -3.22 -5.73
CA GLN A 67 -7.29 -3.65 -4.37
C GLN A 67 -6.06 -4.54 -4.31
N SER A 68 -5.74 -5.26 -5.38
CA SER A 68 -4.54 -6.11 -5.45
C SER A 68 -3.23 -5.33 -5.29
N TYR A 69 -3.22 -4.03 -5.60
CA TYR A 69 -2.05 -3.16 -5.35
C TYR A 69 -1.80 -2.90 -3.86
N GLY A 70 -2.70 -3.27 -2.96
CA GLY A 70 -2.42 -3.40 -1.53
C GLY A 70 -1.26 -4.36 -1.22
N LEU A 71 -0.93 -5.29 -2.13
CA LEU A 71 0.24 -6.15 -2.02
C LEU A 71 1.57 -5.40 -2.10
N LEU A 72 1.60 -4.16 -2.59
CA LEU A 72 2.77 -3.27 -2.48
C LEU A 72 3.17 -3.03 -1.04
N ASN A 73 2.20 -2.94 -0.11
CA ASN A 73 2.46 -2.84 1.32
C ASN A 73 3.18 -4.10 1.85
N ASN A 74 2.72 -5.28 1.46
CA ASN A 74 3.36 -6.54 1.85
C ASN A 74 4.78 -6.64 1.28
N ARG A 75 4.96 -6.27 0.01
CA ARG A 75 6.30 -6.21 -0.61
C ARG A 75 7.23 -5.27 0.16
N ALA A 76 6.74 -4.07 0.50
CA ALA A 76 7.52 -3.09 1.24
C ALA A 76 7.93 -3.62 2.62
N ALA A 77 7.01 -4.28 3.34
CA ALA A 77 7.30 -4.89 4.63
C ALA A 77 8.38 -5.97 4.53
N VAL A 78 8.28 -6.86 3.55
CA VAL A 78 9.29 -7.92 3.35
C VAL A 78 10.65 -7.34 2.98
N ALA A 79 10.70 -6.35 2.07
CA ALA A 79 11.94 -5.71 1.66
C ALA A 79 12.58 -4.92 2.81
N PHE A 80 11.77 -4.21 3.59
CA PHE A 80 12.24 -3.50 4.78
C PHE A 80 12.81 -4.46 5.83
N MET A 81 12.10 -5.55 6.14
CA MET A 81 12.59 -6.52 7.13
C MET A 81 13.88 -7.23 6.70
N LYS A 82 14.07 -7.48 5.41
CA LYS A 82 15.37 -7.98 4.91
C LYS A 82 16.50 -7.00 5.22
N LYS A 83 16.30 -5.70 4.97
CA LYS A 83 17.27 -4.66 5.34
C LYS A 83 17.50 -4.60 6.85
N VAL A 84 16.45 -4.73 7.66
CA VAL A 84 16.57 -4.77 9.13
C VAL A 84 17.47 -5.90 9.57
N TRP A 85 17.28 -7.11 9.06
CA TRP A 85 18.08 -8.29 9.45
C TRP A 85 19.55 -8.18 9.06
N GLU A 86 19.86 -7.47 8.00
CA GLU A 86 21.23 -7.20 7.54
C GLU A 86 21.86 -5.99 8.23
N SER A 87 21.07 -5.21 8.98
CA SER A 87 21.51 -3.98 9.65
C SER A 87 21.98 -4.23 11.10
N PRO A 88 22.68 -3.26 11.71
CA PRO A 88 22.96 -3.29 13.14
C PRO A 88 21.71 -3.30 14.04
N TYR A 89 20.56 -2.92 13.49
CA TYR A 89 19.29 -2.72 14.21
C TYR A 89 18.37 -3.93 14.19
N ARG A 90 18.86 -5.10 13.78
CA ARG A 90 18.05 -6.33 13.63
C ARG A 90 17.28 -6.77 14.87
N TYR A 91 17.73 -6.38 16.07
CA TYR A 91 17.06 -6.67 17.34
C TYR A 91 16.23 -5.49 17.87
N ASP A 92 16.38 -4.32 17.27
CA ASP A 92 15.76 -3.07 17.69
C ASP A 92 14.49 -2.72 16.93
N ILE A 93 14.22 -3.43 15.81
CA ILE A 93 13.07 -3.22 14.94
C ILE A 93 12.35 -4.55 14.76
N LYS A 94 11.07 -4.60 15.14
CA LYS A 94 10.23 -5.81 15.05
C LYS A 94 8.93 -5.52 14.29
N PRO A 95 8.54 -6.40 13.34
CA PRO A 95 7.25 -6.28 12.69
C PRO A 95 6.14 -6.74 13.65
N GLU A 96 5.02 -6.02 13.67
CA GLU A 96 3.87 -6.35 14.50
C GLU A 96 2.65 -6.69 13.66
N ALA A 97 2.28 -5.83 12.69
CA ALA A 97 1.09 -6.03 11.89
C ALA A 97 1.17 -5.35 10.53
N LEU A 98 0.42 -5.92 9.58
CA LEU A 98 0.07 -5.29 8.31
C LEU A 98 -1.44 -5.06 8.32
N VAL A 99 -1.86 -3.81 8.25
CA VAL A 99 -3.27 -3.44 8.26
C VAL A 99 -3.53 -2.50 7.09
N HIS A 100 -4.32 -2.95 6.12
CA HIS A 100 -4.60 -2.23 4.87
C HIS A 100 -3.31 -1.82 4.14
N ASP A 101 -3.01 -0.54 4.12
CA ASP A 101 -1.84 0.08 3.50
C ASP A 101 -0.78 0.55 4.51
N ALA A 102 -0.89 0.12 5.77
CA ALA A 102 0.02 0.45 6.85
C ALA A 102 0.85 -0.74 7.33
N ILE A 103 2.09 -0.47 7.68
CA ILE A 103 3.03 -1.40 8.30
C ILE A 103 3.27 -0.92 9.74
N TYR A 104 2.90 -1.74 10.71
CA TYR A 104 3.12 -1.46 12.12
C TYR A 104 4.37 -2.19 12.60
N ILE A 105 5.28 -1.43 13.21
CA ILE A 105 6.52 -1.93 13.77
C ILE A 105 6.71 -1.42 15.19
N VAL A 106 7.33 -2.22 16.04
CA VAL A 106 7.87 -1.77 17.32
C VAL A 106 9.35 -1.53 17.14
N ILE A 107 9.81 -0.35 17.54
CA ILE A 107 11.20 0.05 17.42
C ILE A 107 11.75 0.49 18.78
N ARG A 108 13.05 0.29 18.99
CA ARG A 108 13.74 0.82 20.16
C ARG A 108 13.62 2.33 20.21
N ASP A 109 13.41 2.88 21.40
CA ASP A 109 13.41 4.30 21.68
C ASP A 109 14.85 4.87 21.63
N ASP A 110 15.38 4.92 20.42
CA ASP A 110 16.71 5.43 20.08
C ASP A 110 16.63 6.23 18.79
N LEU A 111 17.16 7.45 18.80
CA LEU A 111 17.11 8.34 17.63
C LEU A 111 17.74 7.73 16.37
N HIS A 112 18.83 6.96 16.52
CA HIS A 112 19.47 6.33 15.37
C HIS A 112 18.58 5.26 14.74
N VAL A 113 17.85 4.50 15.57
CA VAL A 113 16.88 3.49 15.11
C VAL A 113 15.70 4.16 14.41
N VAL A 114 15.14 5.22 15.01
CA VAL A 114 14.00 5.98 14.45
C VAL A 114 14.37 6.60 13.11
N ASP A 115 15.49 7.30 13.02
CA ASP A 115 15.96 7.94 11.77
C ASP A 115 16.22 6.89 10.68
N TRP A 116 16.86 5.79 11.02
CA TRP A 116 17.13 4.70 10.10
C TRP A 116 15.83 4.05 9.59
N ALA A 117 14.89 3.75 10.50
CA ALA A 117 13.59 3.19 10.15
C ALA A 117 12.80 4.12 9.24
N ASN A 118 12.74 5.43 9.56
CA ASN A 118 12.07 6.42 8.74
C ASN A 118 12.59 6.43 7.30
N ARG A 119 13.91 6.47 7.11
CA ARG A 119 14.52 6.50 5.77
C ARG A 119 14.25 5.23 4.98
N HIS A 120 14.52 4.07 5.58
CA HIS A 120 14.48 2.80 4.86
C HIS A 120 13.07 2.27 4.65
N LEU A 121 12.16 2.45 5.61
CA LEU A 121 10.77 2.04 5.45
C LEU A 121 10.07 2.88 4.39
N ILE A 122 10.23 4.21 4.44
CA ILE A 122 9.62 5.10 3.44
C ILE A 122 10.19 4.84 2.04
N GLN A 123 11.47 4.56 1.91
CA GLN A 123 12.06 4.16 0.62
C GLN A 123 11.35 2.92 0.04
N GLU A 124 11.10 1.90 0.86
CA GLU A 124 10.42 0.69 0.41
C GLU A 124 8.92 0.92 0.13
N MET A 125 8.25 1.77 0.91
CA MET A 125 6.86 2.13 0.70
C MET A 125 6.63 2.94 -0.59
N ARG A 126 7.62 3.71 -1.03
CA ARG A 126 7.58 4.51 -2.27
C ARG A 126 8.00 3.73 -3.51
N TRP A 127 8.38 2.48 -3.36
CA TRP A 127 8.76 1.65 -4.50
C TRP A 127 7.58 1.44 -5.46
N GLN A 128 7.78 1.72 -6.74
CA GLN A 128 6.77 1.55 -7.80
C GLN A 128 7.41 1.10 -9.12
N GLU A 129 8.21 0.06 -9.09
CA GLU A 129 8.93 -0.44 -10.27
C GLU A 129 8.13 -1.49 -11.07
N LEU A 130 6.86 -1.74 -10.71
CA LEU A 130 5.98 -2.52 -11.57
C LEU A 130 5.66 -1.70 -12.83
N PRO A 131 5.83 -2.27 -14.04
CA PRO A 131 5.66 -1.53 -15.30
C PRO A 131 4.32 -0.81 -15.43
N GLU A 132 3.25 -1.41 -14.91
CA GLU A 132 1.90 -0.88 -14.98
C GLU A 132 1.62 0.31 -14.05
N ILE A 133 2.48 0.56 -13.07
CA ILE A 133 2.36 1.69 -12.14
C ILE A 133 3.54 2.65 -12.18
N GLN A 134 4.55 2.40 -13.03
CA GLN A 134 5.62 3.36 -13.24
C GLN A 134 5.08 4.64 -13.86
N HIS A 135 5.49 5.78 -13.30
CA HIS A 135 5.11 7.09 -13.82
C HIS A 135 6.19 8.13 -13.51
N ASP A 136 6.42 9.04 -14.44
CA ASP A 136 7.50 10.03 -14.29
C ASP A 136 7.21 11.05 -13.20
N THR A 137 5.96 11.50 -13.10
CA THR A 137 5.54 12.57 -12.20
C THR A 137 4.67 12.11 -11.04
N VAL A 138 3.84 11.07 -11.23
CA VAL A 138 2.97 10.54 -10.18
C VAL A 138 3.71 9.47 -9.38
N LYS A 139 4.01 9.76 -8.12
CA LYS A 139 4.77 8.88 -7.23
C LYS A 139 3.92 8.41 -6.05
N LEU A 140 4.18 7.20 -5.59
CA LEU A 140 3.61 6.70 -4.35
C LEU A 140 4.13 7.54 -3.17
N GLY A 141 3.22 7.92 -2.28
CA GLY A 141 3.53 8.65 -1.06
C GLY A 141 3.50 7.70 0.14
N ALA A 142 4.33 8.00 1.14
CA ALA A 142 4.29 7.37 2.45
C ALA A 142 4.86 8.32 3.50
N ALA A 143 4.45 8.15 4.75
CA ALA A 143 5.01 8.83 5.90
C ALA A 143 5.08 7.85 7.08
N LEU A 144 6.01 8.08 8.01
CA LEU A 144 6.13 7.32 9.23
C LEU A 144 5.58 8.14 10.39
N ASP A 145 4.61 7.56 11.10
CA ASP A 145 4.08 8.10 12.34
C ASP A 145 4.72 7.37 13.53
N ILE A 146 5.24 8.13 14.48
CA ILE A 146 5.63 7.59 15.78
C ILE A 146 4.49 7.76 16.76
N PHE A 147 4.23 6.74 17.57
CA PHE A 147 3.23 6.74 18.63
C PHE A 147 3.93 6.76 19.98
N TRP A 148 3.74 7.84 20.72
CA TRP A 148 4.32 8.00 22.05
C TRP A 148 3.44 8.92 22.92
N PRO A 149 3.14 8.57 24.17
CA PRO A 149 3.51 7.34 24.89
C PRO A 149 2.66 6.13 24.53
N ASP A 150 1.59 6.34 23.77
CA ASP A 150 0.61 5.32 23.40
C ASP A 150 0.05 5.57 21.99
N TRP A 151 -0.80 4.67 21.53
CA TRP A 151 -1.36 4.67 20.18
C TRP A 151 -2.28 5.86 19.87
N SER A 152 -2.77 6.59 20.86
CA SER A 152 -3.62 7.76 20.63
C SER A 152 -2.83 9.02 20.26
N ASN A 153 -1.51 8.98 20.43
CA ASN A 153 -0.61 10.11 20.27
C ASN A 153 0.34 9.87 19.09
N ALA A 154 -0.11 10.23 17.88
CA ALA A 154 0.67 10.10 16.65
C ALA A 154 1.43 11.39 16.33
N THR A 155 2.68 11.25 15.91
CA THR A 155 3.48 12.35 15.35
C THR A 155 4.11 11.89 14.04
N THR A 156 3.79 12.57 12.94
CA THR A 156 4.33 12.28 11.63
C THR A 156 5.75 12.82 11.50
N LEU A 157 6.67 11.95 11.12
CA LEU A 157 8.04 12.33 10.82
C LEU A 157 8.16 12.81 9.37
N PRO A 158 8.89 13.90 9.12
CA PRO A 158 9.11 14.38 7.76
C PRO A 158 10.03 13.42 6.99
N ASN A 159 9.73 13.29 5.69
CA ASN A 159 10.53 12.51 4.78
C ASN A 159 11.79 13.28 4.35
N ASP A 160 12.88 12.53 4.09
CA ASP A 160 14.14 13.07 3.52
C ASP A 160 14.74 14.24 4.31
N SER A 161 14.42 14.33 5.60
CA SER A 161 14.86 15.40 6.49
C SER A 161 16.21 15.10 7.13
N PRO A 162 16.99 16.14 7.52
CA PRO A 162 18.16 15.97 8.34
C PRO A 162 17.81 15.30 9.67
N LYS A 163 18.78 14.55 10.22
CA LYS A 163 18.60 13.81 11.48
C LYS A 163 18.29 14.74 12.66
N GLU A 164 18.78 15.96 12.62
CA GLU A 164 18.54 17.00 13.62
C GLU A 164 17.05 17.34 13.74
N VAL A 165 16.33 17.40 12.62
CA VAL A 165 14.87 17.64 12.59
C VAL A 165 14.11 16.48 13.24
N ILE A 166 14.49 15.24 12.93
CA ILE A 166 13.92 14.04 13.57
C ILE A 166 14.19 14.06 15.08
N LYS A 167 15.40 14.45 15.48
CA LYS A 167 15.77 14.60 16.89
C LYS A 167 14.92 15.62 17.63
N GLU A 168 14.72 16.80 17.04
CA GLU A 168 13.89 17.85 17.64
C GLU A 168 12.46 17.39 17.84
N LEU A 169 11.86 16.74 16.83
CA LEU A 169 10.51 16.20 16.92
C LEU A 169 10.38 15.13 18.00
N CYS A 170 11.25 14.15 18.03
CA CYS A 170 11.24 13.10 19.05
C CYS A 170 11.44 13.65 20.46
N THR A 171 12.32 14.64 20.62
CA THR A 171 12.57 15.30 21.91
C THR A 171 11.34 16.09 22.37
N LYS A 172 10.69 16.82 21.45
CA LYS A 172 9.48 17.58 21.74
C LYS A 172 8.34 16.66 22.19
N VAL A 173 8.09 15.57 21.48
CA VAL A 173 7.06 14.58 21.82
C VAL A 173 7.30 14.03 23.23
N LYS A 174 8.52 13.58 23.55
CA LYS A 174 8.83 13.08 24.88
C LYS A 174 8.61 14.14 25.98
N HIS A 175 9.03 15.38 25.74
CA HIS A 175 8.88 16.45 26.70
C HIS A 175 7.40 16.81 26.95
N GLU A 176 6.55 16.77 25.93
CA GLU A 176 5.12 17.06 26.07
C GLU A 176 4.40 16.03 26.94
N PHE A 177 4.80 14.76 26.90
CA PHE A 177 4.16 13.66 27.63
C PHE A 177 4.88 13.24 28.91
N THR A 178 6.05 13.79 29.23
CA THR A 178 6.78 13.50 30.48
C THR A 178 6.66 14.61 31.52
N LYS A 179 5.86 15.64 31.25
CA LYS A 179 5.55 16.64 32.28
C LYS A 179 4.65 16.01 33.34
N PRO A 180 5.03 16.10 34.64
CA PRO A 180 4.19 15.62 35.75
C PRO A 180 2.88 16.38 35.82
#